data_816f61ea417edb2d43aa2fef9a5ac848
#
_entry.id   816f61ea417edb2d43aa2fef9a5ac848
#
_cell.length_a   1.000
_cell.length_b   1.000
_cell.length_c   1.000
_cell.angle_alpha   90.00
_cell.angle_beta   90.00
_cell.angle_gamma   90.00
#
_symmetry.space_group_name_H-M   'P 1'
#
loop_
_entity.id
_entity.type
_entity.pdbx_description
1 polymer ?
#
loop_
_entity_poly.entity_id
_entity_poly.type
_entity_poly.pdbx_seq_one_letter_code
_entity_poly.pdbx_strand_id
1 'polypeptide(L)'
;MSKPIVAVVGRPNVGKSTLFNDLAGQQISIVKDTPGVTRDRIYAEVTWLDKSFTLIDTGGIEPDTSDVILAQMREQAEIAIETADVIIFLTDVKQGLVDSDAKVADMLRRSRKPVILAVNKVDNFDKLMPDVYEFYNLGIGDPHPISAASKLGLGDMLDEVIKHFPQESETEEEDERPKVAIIGKPNVGKSSIINKL
;
A
#
# COMPACT_ATOMS: atom_id res chain seq x y z
N MET A 1 -7.32 -17.16 -3.29
CA MET A 1 -7.46 -16.04 -2.30
C MET A 1 -7.04 -14.72 -2.94
N SER A 2 -7.63 -13.59 -2.54
CA SER A 2 -7.19 -12.27 -3.01
C SER A 2 -5.85 -11.93 -2.36
N LYS A 3 -4.90 -11.36 -3.14
CA LYS A 3 -3.61 -10.90 -2.59
C LYS A 3 -3.85 -9.79 -1.56
N PRO A 4 -3.05 -9.72 -0.48
CA PRO A 4 -3.09 -8.59 0.44
C PRO A 4 -2.93 -7.26 -0.28
N ILE A 5 -3.58 -6.23 0.22
CA ILE A 5 -3.53 -4.89 -0.34
C ILE A 5 -2.75 -3.97 0.60
N VAL A 6 -1.73 -3.30 0.08
CA VAL A 6 -0.92 -2.32 0.80
C VAL A 6 -1.12 -0.94 0.17
N ALA A 7 -1.60 0.03 0.94
CA ALA A 7 -1.80 1.39 0.47
C ALA A 7 -0.74 2.35 1.00
N VAL A 8 -0.25 3.26 0.16
CA VAL A 8 0.68 4.31 0.55
C VAL A 8 -0.08 5.63 0.73
N VAL A 9 0.01 6.20 1.92
CA VAL A 9 -0.62 7.49 2.31
C VAL A 9 0.48 8.46 2.73
N GLY A 10 0.32 9.73 2.44
CA GLY A 10 1.26 10.77 2.87
C GLY A 10 1.08 12.06 2.10
N ARG A 11 1.73 13.13 2.58
CA ARG A 11 1.71 14.43 1.93
C ARG A 11 2.24 14.40 0.49
N PRO A 12 1.92 15.40 -0.33
CA PRO A 12 2.63 15.64 -1.58
C PRO A 12 4.15 15.77 -1.32
N ASN A 13 4.95 15.36 -2.27
CA ASN A 13 6.42 15.51 -2.27
C ASN A 13 7.20 14.78 -1.16
N VAL A 14 6.54 13.93 -0.33
CA VAL A 14 7.27 13.06 0.63
C VAL A 14 7.95 11.87 -0.04
N GLY A 15 7.69 11.63 -1.35
CA GLY A 15 8.32 10.57 -2.12
C GLY A 15 7.45 9.34 -2.36
N LYS A 16 6.10 9.45 -2.28
CA LYS A 16 5.18 8.33 -2.53
C LYS A 16 5.42 7.68 -3.90
N SER A 17 5.43 8.48 -4.97
CA SER A 17 5.65 7.96 -6.33
C SER A 17 7.05 7.37 -6.51
N THR A 18 8.07 7.92 -5.83
CA THR A 18 9.43 7.34 -5.86
C THR A 18 9.43 5.97 -5.18
N LEU A 19 8.82 5.86 -4.00
CA LEU A 19 8.68 4.59 -3.29
C LEU A 19 7.88 3.58 -4.11
N PHE A 20 6.73 4.02 -4.65
CA PHE A 20 5.88 3.19 -5.49
C PHE A 20 6.63 2.65 -6.71
N ASN A 21 7.31 3.51 -7.46
CA ASN A 21 8.05 3.13 -8.66
C ASN A 21 9.22 2.20 -8.35
N ASP A 22 9.90 2.41 -7.22
CA ASP A 22 11.01 1.54 -6.81
C ASP A 22 10.51 0.13 -6.42
N LEU A 23 9.44 0.05 -5.66
CA LEU A 23 8.82 -1.23 -5.27
C LEU A 23 8.18 -1.93 -6.47
N ALA A 24 7.49 -1.21 -7.34
CA ALA A 24 6.92 -1.72 -8.59
C ALA A 24 8.00 -2.15 -9.59
N GLY A 25 9.13 -1.44 -9.65
CA GLY A 25 10.23 -1.72 -10.58
C GLY A 25 11.00 -3.01 -10.28
N GLN A 26 10.84 -3.58 -9.09
CA GLN A 26 11.50 -4.84 -8.72
C GLN A 26 10.84 -6.07 -9.37
N GLN A 27 9.54 -6.02 -9.68
CA GLN A 27 8.86 -7.01 -10.55
C GLN A 27 7.53 -6.42 -11.06
N ILE A 28 7.54 -5.81 -12.25
CA ILE A 28 6.33 -5.22 -12.84
C ILE A 28 5.45 -6.31 -13.44
N SER A 29 4.30 -6.55 -12.82
CA SER A 29 3.08 -6.93 -13.54
C SER A 29 2.13 -5.74 -13.44
N ILE A 30 2.04 -4.94 -14.50
CA ILE A 30 1.02 -3.86 -14.58
C ILE A 30 -0.34 -4.53 -14.41
N VAL A 31 -1.01 -4.24 -13.31
CA VAL A 31 -2.39 -4.71 -13.12
C VAL A 31 -3.27 -3.95 -14.09
N LYS A 32 -3.84 -4.69 -15.06
CA LYS A 32 -4.82 -4.20 -16.01
C LYS A 32 -6.02 -3.62 -15.26
N ASP A 33 -6.61 -2.57 -15.86
CA ASP A 33 -7.89 -1.99 -15.49
C ASP A 33 -8.88 -3.03 -14.93
N THR A 34 -9.12 -2.97 -13.63
CA THR A 34 -10.21 -3.75 -13.04
C THR A 34 -11.49 -2.94 -13.26
N PRO A 35 -12.51 -3.48 -13.98
CA PRO A 35 -13.75 -2.74 -14.20
C PRO A 35 -14.42 -2.40 -12.87
N GLY A 36 -14.65 -1.11 -12.62
CA GLY A 36 -15.35 -0.62 -11.44
C GLY A 36 -14.49 0.18 -10.46
N VAL A 37 -13.19 0.37 -10.70
CA VAL A 37 -12.31 1.20 -9.87
C VAL A 37 -12.10 2.56 -10.56
N THR A 38 -12.27 3.65 -9.80
CA THR A 38 -12.11 5.03 -10.28
C THR A 38 -10.74 5.25 -10.94
N ARG A 39 -10.70 5.99 -12.03
CA ARG A 39 -9.62 6.15 -13.02
C ARG A 39 -8.28 6.71 -12.54
N ASP A 40 -8.13 7.05 -11.25
CA ASP A 40 -7.01 7.86 -10.76
C ASP A 40 -6.07 7.12 -9.79
N ARG A 41 -6.17 5.79 -9.68
CA ARG A 41 -5.31 5.00 -8.78
C ARG A 41 -4.37 4.11 -9.57
N ILE A 42 -3.10 4.12 -9.16
CA ILE A 42 -2.07 3.26 -9.75
C ILE A 42 -1.91 2.03 -8.85
N TYR A 43 -1.99 0.86 -9.45
CA TYR A 43 -1.81 -0.43 -8.79
C TYR A 43 -0.56 -1.10 -9.32
N ALA A 44 0.23 -1.70 -8.43
CA ALA A 44 1.35 -2.52 -8.81
C ALA A 44 1.36 -3.82 -8.01
N GLU A 45 1.78 -4.89 -8.65
CA GLU A 45 2.04 -6.15 -7.96
C GLU A 45 3.49 -6.14 -7.47
N VAL A 46 3.68 -6.37 -6.18
CA VAL A 46 4.98 -6.42 -5.53
C VAL A 46 5.17 -7.79 -4.90
N THR A 47 6.37 -8.35 -5.05
CA THR A 47 6.76 -9.57 -4.33
C THR A 47 7.96 -9.24 -3.45
N TRP A 48 7.84 -9.55 -2.17
CA TRP A 48 8.92 -9.45 -1.20
C TRP A 48 9.10 -10.78 -0.49
N LEU A 49 10.30 -11.33 -0.53
CA LEU A 49 10.60 -12.70 -0.13
C LEU A 49 9.65 -13.68 -0.87
N ASP A 50 8.83 -14.42 -0.15
CA ASP A 50 7.84 -15.38 -0.66
C ASP A 50 6.41 -14.83 -0.69
N LYS A 51 6.20 -13.56 -0.31
CA LYS A 51 4.88 -12.92 -0.22
C LYS A 51 4.63 -11.96 -1.38
N SER A 52 3.50 -12.13 -2.05
CA SER A 52 3.03 -11.22 -3.10
C SER A 52 1.83 -10.41 -2.62
N PHE A 53 1.83 -9.12 -2.90
CA PHE A 53 0.76 -8.21 -2.52
C PHE A 53 0.51 -7.15 -3.60
N THR A 54 -0.64 -6.49 -3.53
CA THR A 54 -0.98 -5.36 -4.40
C THR A 54 -0.66 -4.06 -3.68
N LEU A 55 0.22 -3.26 -4.26
CA LEU A 55 0.54 -1.92 -3.78
C LEU A 55 -0.37 -0.91 -4.47
N ILE A 56 -0.96 0.02 -3.70
CA ILE A 56 -1.80 1.10 -4.22
C ILE A 56 -1.16 2.44 -3.87
N ASP A 57 -0.89 3.26 -4.90
CA ASP A 57 -0.63 4.69 -4.69
C ASP A 57 -1.97 5.42 -4.58
N THR A 58 -2.26 5.94 -3.39
CA THR A 58 -3.46 6.75 -3.15
C THR A 58 -3.24 8.23 -3.49
N GLY A 59 -2.03 8.61 -3.92
CA GLY A 59 -1.68 9.97 -4.31
C GLY A 59 -2.30 10.34 -5.65
N GLY A 60 -3.11 11.40 -5.65
CA GLY A 60 -3.61 12.06 -6.86
C GLY A 60 -2.79 13.28 -7.25
N ILE A 61 -3.38 14.18 -8.06
CA ILE A 61 -2.78 15.44 -8.55
C ILE A 61 -2.31 16.32 -7.40
N GLU A 62 -1.12 16.90 -7.52
CA GLU A 62 -0.52 17.79 -6.50
C GLU A 62 -1.36 19.07 -6.29
N PRO A 63 -1.71 19.42 -5.05
CA PRO A 63 -2.47 20.64 -4.75
C PRO A 63 -1.57 21.84 -4.48
N ASP A 64 -2.09 23.03 -4.77
CA ASP A 64 -1.38 24.30 -4.62
C ASP A 64 -1.51 24.95 -3.23
N THR A 65 -2.38 24.47 -2.34
CA THR A 65 -2.65 25.12 -1.04
C THR A 65 -2.66 24.13 0.13
N SER A 66 -2.30 24.61 1.34
CA SER A 66 -2.19 23.78 2.57
C SER A 66 -3.51 23.14 3.00
N ASP A 67 -4.65 23.82 2.82
CA ASP A 67 -5.96 23.29 3.19
C ASP A 67 -6.37 22.14 2.24
N VAL A 68 -6.01 22.26 0.96
CA VAL A 68 -6.21 21.20 -0.03
C VAL A 68 -5.32 20.01 0.24
N ILE A 69 -4.08 20.22 0.70
CA ILE A 69 -3.17 19.13 1.10
C ILE A 69 -3.79 18.28 2.20
N LEU A 70 -4.30 18.88 3.27
CA LEU A 70 -4.91 18.13 4.35
C LEU A 70 -6.18 17.38 3.90
N ALA A 71 -7.02 18.00 3.07
CA ALA A 71 -8.21 17.37 2.52
C ALA A 71 -7.85 16.13 1.68
N GLN A 72 -6.87 16.24 0.80
CA GLN A 72 -6.39 15.11 0.00
C GLN A 72 -5.77 14.00 0.85
N MET A 73 -4.97 14.34 1.85
CA MET A 73 -4.40 13.33 2.76
C MET A 73 -5.48 12.57 3.53
N ARG A 74 -6.57 13.26 3.93
CA ARG A 74 -7.72 12.61 4.57
C ARG A 74 -8.42 11.66 3.62
N GLU A 75 -8.69 12.09 2.39
CA GLU A 75 -9.28 11.23 1.35
C GLU A 75 -8.40 10.01 1.07
N GLN A 76 -7.08 10.18 0.94
CA GLN A 76 -6.14 9.08 0.80
C GLN A 76 -6.22 8.10 1.98
N ALA A 77 -6.29 8.63 3.21
CA ALA A 77 -6.39 7.82 4.42
C ALA A 77 -7.72 7.06 4.49
N GLU A 78 -8.85 7.70 4.14
CA GLU A 78 -10.17 7.05 4.08
C GLU A 78 -10.16 5.88 3.10
N ILE A 79 -9.65 6.11 1.89
CA ILE A 79 -9.50 5.08 0.87
C ILE A 79 -8.64 3.92 1.37
N ALA A 80 -7.49 4.23 1.98
CA ALA A 80 -6.58 3.22 2.51
C ALA A 80 -7.23 2.40 3.64
N ILE A 81 -7.95 3.05 4.55
CA ILE A 81 -8.69 2.41 5.65
C ILE A 81 -9.75 1.45 5.10
N GLU A 82 -10.46 1.82 4.05
CA GLU A 82 -11.51 1.00 3.46
C GLU A 82 -10.96 -0.20 2.68
N THR A 83 -9.87 -0.02 1.95
CA THR A 83 -9.43 -0.99 0.93
C THR A 83 -8.19 -1.79 1.31
N ALA A 84 -7.29 -1.26 2.13
CA ALA A 84 -6.01 -1.90 2.40
C ALA A 84 -6.05 -2.83 3.62
N ASP A 85 -5.22 -3.86 3.58
CA ASP A 85 -4.92 -4.74 4.72
C ASP A 85 -3.83 -4.11 5.60
N VAL A 86 -2.85 -3.42 4.98
CA VAL A 86 -1.77 -2.69 5.65
C VAL A 86 -1.60 -1.33 5.01
N ILE A 87 -1.32 -0.31 5.81
CA ILE A 87 -1.13 1.07 5.35
C ILE A 87 0.32 1.48 5.62
N ILE A 88 1.02 1.97 4.61
CA ILE A 88 2.30 2.66 4.75
C ILE A 88 2.02 4.16 4.84
N PHE A 89 2.27 4.75 6.02
CA PHE A 89 2.18 6.19 6.18
C PHE A 89 3.56 6.81 5.98
N LEU A 90 3.73 7.51 4.86
CA LEU A 90 4.99 8.07 4.42
C LEU A 90 5.13 9.53 4.84
N THR A 91 6.20 9.85 5.55
CA THR A 91 6.58 11.20 6.00
C THR A 91 7.96 11.59 5.46
N ASP A 92 8.41 12.81 5.70
CA ASP A 92 9.68 13.35 5.18
C ASP A 92 10.52 13.91 6.34
N VAL A 93 11.68 13.28 6.61
CA VAL A 93 12.58 13.71 7.68
C VAL A 93 13.09 15.14 7.51
N LYS A 94 13.30 15.58 6.25
CA LYS A 94 13.85 16.91 5.95
C LYS A 94 12.85 18.05 6.21
N GLN A 95 11.56 17.75 6.14
CA GLN A 95 10.50 18.71 6.47
C GLN A 95 10.08 18.64 7.94
N GLY A 96 10.48 17.57 8.64
CA GLY A 96 10.10 17.32 10.02
C GLY A 96 8.61 17.01 10.17
N LEU A 97 8.19 16.94 11.42
CA LEU A 97 6.80 16.68 11.81
C LEU A 97 5.93 17.93 11.60
N VAL A 98 4.83 17.80 10.89
CA VAL A 98 3.87 18.89 10.63
C VAL A 98 2.45 18.53 11.08
N ASP A 99 1.62 19.55 11.33
CA ASP A 99 0.24 19.38 11.84
C ASP A 99 -0.62 18.47 10.96
N SER A 100 -0.45 18.51 9.64
CA SER A 100 -1.20 17.64 8.73
C SER A 100 -0.85 16.17 8.91
N ASP A 101 0.42 15.83 9.19
CA ASP A 101 0.84 14.47 9.49
C ASP A 101 0.20 13.99 10.79
N ALA A 102 0.20 14.83 11.84
CA ALA A 102 -0.42 14.50 13.13
C ALA A 102 -1.93 14.25 13.02
N LYS A 103 -2.64 15.05 12.24
CA LYS A 103 -4.09 14.89 12.02
C LYS A 103 -4.43 13.60 11.28
N VAL A 104 -3.65 13.25 10.27
CA VAL A 104 -3.85 12.00 9.51
C VAL A 104 -3.41 10.79 10.34
N ALA A 105 -2.32 10.88 11.09
CA ALA A 105 -1.89 9.83 12.01
C ALA A 105 -2.97 9.51 13.05
N ASP A 106 -3.65 10.53 13.61
CA ASP A 106 -4.78 10.32 14.55
C ASP A 106 -5.94 9.56 13.88
N MET A 107 -6.26 9.87 12.64
CA MET A 107 -7.28 9.18 11.86
C MET A 107 -6.90 7.71 11.59
N LEU A 108 -5.66 7.46 11.15
CA LEU A 108 -5.14 6.12 10.90
C LEU A 108 -5.12 5.28 12.19
N ARG A 109 -4.70 5.86 13.31
CA ARG A 109 -4.69 5.19 14.62
C ARG A 109 -6.08 4.73 15.05
N ARG A 110 -7.10 5.57 14.83
CA ARG A 110 -8.50 5.24 15.16
C ARG A 110 -9.08 4.12 14.31
N SER A 111 -8.57 3.91 13.11
CA SER A 111 -9.06 2.88 12.19
C SER A 111 -8.74 1.46 12.65
N ARG A 112 -7.76 1.29 13.55
CA ARG A 112 -7.21 0.00 14.00
C ARG A 112 -6.62 -0.87 12.89
N LYS A 113 -6.41 -0.32 11.71
CA LYS A 113 -5.64 -0.99 10.65
C LYS A 113 -4.16 -1.02 11.01
N PRO A 114 -3.41 -2.04 10.61
CA PRO A 114 -1.96 -2.01 10.69
C PRO A 114 -1.40 -0.84 9.89
N VAL A 115 -0.62 0.02 10.55
CA VAL A 115 0.01 1.19 9.93
C VAL A 115 1.51 1.10 10.16
N ILE A 116 2.28 1.14 9.09
CA ILE A 116 3.75 1.19 9.11
C ILE A 116 4.16 2.64 8.85
N LEU A 117 4.76 3.27 9.86
CA LEU A 117 5.27 4.63 9.74
C LEU A 117 6.63 4.61 9.04
N ALA A 118 6.69 5.08 7.81
CA ALA A 118 7.92 5.21 7.03
C ALA A 118 8.38 6.67 7.00
N VAL A 119 9.57 6.95 7.50
CA VAL A 119 10.20 8.28 7.47
C VAL A 119 11.20 8.31 6.33
N ASN A 120 10.83 8.99 5.24
CA ASN A 120 11.60 9.01 3.99
C ASN A 120 12.65 10.13 3.96
N LYS A 121 13.52 10.04 2.96
CA LYS A 121 14.64 10.95 2.68
C LYS A 121 15.76 10.90 3.73
N VAL A 122 15.85 9.79 4.46
CA VAL A 122 16.95 9.51 5.39
C VAL A 122 18.14 8.98 4.58
N ASP A 123 18.82 9.89 3.88
CA ASP A 123 19.95 9.54 3.02
C ASP A 123 21.24 9.23 3.82
N ASN A 124 21.27 9.60 5.09
CA ASN A 124 22.35 9.32 6.04
C ASN A 124 21.76 8.99 7.41
N PHE A 125 21.79 7.73 7.78
CA PHE A 125 21.21 7.22 9.02
C PHE A 125 21.89 7.83 10.27
N ASP A 126 23.22 7.86 10.30
CA ASP A 126 23.96 8.34 11.47
C ASP A 126 23.62 9.79 11.82
N LYS A 127 23.40 10.61 10.78
CA LYS A 127 23.12 12.03 10.96
C LYS A 127 21.65 12.33 11.26
N LEU A 128 20.73 11.60 10.64
CA LEU A 128 19.29 11.94 10.62
C LEU A 128 18.46 11.13 11.62
N MET A 129 19.03 10.11 12.28
CA MET A 129 18.29 9.32 13.27
C MET A 129 17.68 10.15 14.41
N PRO A 130 18.33 11.20 14.95
CA PRO A 130 17.69 12.05 15.95
C PRO A 130 16.38 12.69 15.45
N ASP A 131 16.35 13.13 14.18
CA ASP A 131 15.18 13.74 13.56
C ASP A 131 14.09 12.69 13.29
N VAL A 132 14.49 11.44 12.96
CA VAL A 132 13.55 10.33 12.80
C VAL A 132 12.80 10.04 14.10
N TYR A 133 13.45 10.13 15.25
CA TYR A 133 12.84 9.87 16.55
C TYR A 133 11.71 10.85 16.91
N GLU A 134 11.70 12.05 16.32
CA GLU A 134 10.58 12.99 16.51
C GLU A 134 9.24 12.43 16.03
N PHE A 135 9.27 11.52 15.04
CA PHE A 135 8.06 10.93 14.47
C PHE A 135 7.37 9.92 15.40
N TYR A 136 7.99 9.49 16.51
CA TYR A 136 7.31 8.76 17.58
C TYR A 136 6.12 9.55 18.16
N ASN A 137 6.15 10.88 18.07
CA ASN A 137 5.05 11.73 18.53
C ASN A 137 3.74 11.52 17.73
N LEU A 138 3.79 10.87 16.58
CA LEU A 138 2.59 10.49 15.83
C LEU A 138 1.80 9.35 16.50
N GLY A 139 2.42 8.55 17.37
CA GLY A 139 1.76 7.49 18.15
C GLY A 139 1.15 6.36 17.32
N ILE A 140 1.74 6.05 16.16
CA ILE A 140 1.29 4.99 15.23
C ILE A 140 2.32 3.87 15.06
N GLY A 141 3.22 3.70 16.00
CA GLY A 141 4.27 2.66 15.99
C GLY A 141 5.66 3.23 15.81
N ASP A 142 6.61 2.33 15.57
CA ASP A 142 8.01 2.68 15.39
C ASP A 142 8.24 3.32 14.02
N PRO A 143 8.96 4.46 13.93
CA PRO A 143 9.31 5.05 12.66
C PRO A 143 10.42 4.25 11.97
N HIS A 144 10.15 3.80 10.75
CA HIS A 144 11.10 3.11 9.89
C HIS A 144 11.84 4.13 9.01
N PRO A 145 13.13 4.38 9.24
CA PRO A 145 13.90 5.29 8.41
C PRO A 145 14.18 4.65 7.05
N ILE A 146 13.81 5.36 5.98
CA ILE A 146 14.05 4.90 4.61
C ILE A 146 14.60 6.03 3.73
N SER A 147 15.24 5.68 2.64
CA SER A 147 15.47 6.56 1.51
C SER A 147 15.02 5.86 0.24
N ALA A 148 13.82 6.22 -0.24
CA ALA A 148 13.27 5.64 -1.46
C ALA A 148 14.20 5.92 -2.68
N ALA A 149 14.79 7.11 -2.76
CA ALA A 149 15.70 7.46 -3.85
C ALA A 149 17.01 6.66 -3.85
N SER A 150 17.53 6.33 -2.67
CA SER A 150 18.80 5.59 -2.49
C SER A 150 18.57 4.10 -2.18
N LYS A 151 17.32 3.65 -2.11
CA LYS A 151 16.92 2.26 -1.79
C LYS A 151 17.39 1.77 -0.42
N LEU A 152 17.57 2.68 0.53
CA LEU A 152 18.02 2.35 1.88
C LEU A 152 16.83 2.09 2.81
N GLY A 153 16.95 1.10 3.69
CA GLY A 153 15.94 0.77 4.72
C GLY A 153 14.64 0.18 4.21
N LEU A 154 14.49 -0.03 2.89
CA LEU A 154 13.25 -0.56 2.31
C LEU A 154 12.99 -2.01 2.72
N GLY A 155 14.05 -2.81 2.86
CA GLY A 155 13.94 -4.20 3.28
C GLY A 155 13.32 -4.33 4.67
N ASP A 156 13.85 -3.63 5.65
CA ASP A 156 13.36 -3.67 7.04
C ASP A 156 11.90 -3.19 7.13
N MET A 157 11.56 -2.15 6.37
CA MET A 157 10.18 -1.66 6.28
C MET A 157 9.25 -2.73 5.67
N LEU A 158 9.65 -3.39 4.58
CA LEU A 158 8.85 -4.42 3.92
C LEU A 158 8.72 -5.68 4.78
N ASP A 159 9.76 -6.05 5.52
CA ASP A 159 9.70 -7.15 6.49
C ASP A 159 8.62 -6.88 7.55
N GLU A 160 8.47 -5.62 7.98
CA GLU A 160 7.41 -5.24 8.91
C GLU A 160 6.04 -5.28 8.25
N VAL A 161 5.93 -4.80 7.00
CA VAL A 161 4.66 -4.84 6.24
C VAL A 161 4.13 -6.26 6.12
N ILE A 162 4.95 -7.22 5.72
CA ILE A 162 4.50 -8.61 5.49
C ILE A 162 4.11 -9.35 6.77
N LYS A 163 4.61 -8.95 7.96
CA LYS A 163 4.18 -9.51 9.25
C LYS A 163 2.71 -9.26 9.55
N HIS A 164 2.18 -8.18 9.03
CA HIS A 164 0.79 -7.77 9.23
C HIS A 164 -0.18 -8.29 8.17
N PHE A 165 0.30 -9.07 7.21
CA PHE A 165 -0.60 -9.71 6.25
C PHE A 165 -1.53 -10.69 6.96
N PRO A 166 -2.79 -10.78 6.50
CA PRO A 166 -3.68 -11.83 6.96
C PRO A 166 -2.95 -13.18 6.87
N GLN A 167 -2.90 -13.91 7.98
CA GLN A 167 -2.34 -15.25 7.95
C GLN A 167 -3.17 -16.07 6.98
N GLU A 168 -2.52 -16.68 6.00
CA GLU A 168 -3.13 -17.76 5.26
C GLU A 168 -3.54 -18.79 6.32
N SER A 169 -4.84 -18.87 6.57
CA SER A 169 -5.34 -20.00 7.32
C SER A 169 -4.88 -21.24 6.55
N GLU A 170 -4.05 -22.08 7.13
CA GLU A 170 -3.63 -23.38 6.60
C GLU A 170 -4.79 -24.39 6.44
N THR A 171 -5.99 -23.92 6.42
CA THR A 171 -7.11 -24.62 5.82
C THR A 171 -7.13 -24.30 4.33
N GLU A 172 -6.14 -24.78 3.57
CA GLU A 172 -6.49 -25.40 2.32
C GLU A 172 -7.39 -26.60 2.68
N GLU A 173 -8.65 -26.35 2.93
CA GLU A 173 -9.63 -27.30 2.45
C GLU A 173 -9.34 -27.36 0.95
N GLU A 174 -8.57 -28.37 0.55
CA GLU A 174 -8.51 -28.78 -0.85
C GLU A 174 -9.97 -28.82 -1.27
N ASP A 175 -10.36 -27.84 -2.11
CA ASP A 175 -11.69 -27.84 -2.69
C ASP A 175 -11.75 -29.12 -3.56
N GLU A 176 -12.12 -30.23 -2.90
CA GLU A 176 -12.22 -31.56 -3.52
C GLU A 176 -13.26 -31.57 -4.65
N ARG A 177 -13.96 -30.43 -4.86
CA ARG A 177 -14.87 -30.29 -5.97
C ARG A 177 -14.10 -30.35 -7.29
N PRO A 178 -14.44 -31.26 -8.18
CA PRO A 178 -13.76 -31.39 -9.45
C PRO A 178 -13.91 -30.11 -10.28
N LYS A 179 -12.78 -29.50 -10.64
CA LYS A 179 -12.75 -28.34 -11.52
C LYS A 179 -12.99 -28.78 -12.94
N VAL A 180 -14.17 -28.47 -13.50
CA VAL A 180 -14.56 -28.87 -14.87
C VAL A 180 -14.43 -27.67 -15.79
N ALA A 181 -13.65 -27.80 -16.87
CA ALA A 181 -13.55 -26.83 -17.95
C ALA A 181 -14.34 -27.31 -19.16
N ILE A 182 -15.29 -26.50 -19.67
CA ILE A 182 -16.05 -26.81 -20.88
C ILE A 182 -15.39 -26.10 -22.07
N ILE A 183 -14.80 -26.89 -22.97
CA ILE A 183 -14.09 -26.41 -24.17
C ILE A 183 -14.92 -26.73 -25.41
N GLY A 184 -14.98 -25.81 -26.37
CA GLY A 184 -15.68 -26.02 -27.64
C GLY A 184 -15.73 -24.76 -28.49
N LYS A 185 -16.06 -24.92 -29.79
CA LYS A 185 -16.21 -23.80 -30.73
C LYS A 185 -17.28 -22.79 -30.27
N PRO A 186 -17.25 -21.54 -30.74
CA PRO A 186 -18.32 -20.58 -30.50
C PRO A 186 -19.68 -21.15 -30.91
N ASN A 187 -20.74 -20.80 -30.18
CA ASN A 187 -22.14 -21.16 -30.46
C ASN A 187 -22.53 -22.67 -30.42
N VAL A 188 -21.72 -23.52 -29.80
CA VAL A 188 -22.05 -24.94 -29.58
C VAL A 188 -22.87 -25.23 -28.31
N GLY A 189 -23.36 -24.20 -27.62
CA GLY A 189 -24.24 -24.39 -26.46
C GLY A 189 -23.52 -24.53 -25.10
N LYS A 190 -22.22 -24.14 -24.98
CA LYS A 190 -21.47 -24.23 -23.72
C LYS A 190 -22.18 -23.53 -22.56
N SER A 191 -22.64 -22.30 -22.78
CA SER A 191 -23.34 -21.51 -21.76
C SER A 191 -24.70 -22.13 -21.39
N SER A 192 -25.35 -22.83 -22.32
CA SER A 192 -26.61 -23.51 -22.03
C SER A 192 -26.43 -24.74 -21.14
N ILE A 193 -25.28 -25.39 -21.22
CA ILE A 193 -24.94 -26.51 -20.32
C ILE A 193 -24.63 -25.97 -18.91
N ILE A 194 -23.81 -24.89 -18.79
CA ILE A 194 -23.46 -24.30 -17.50
C ILE A 194 -24.70 -23.78 -16.77
N ASN A 195 -25.65 -23.20 -17.47
CA ASN A 195 -26.89 -22.66 -16.87
C ASN A 195 -27.90 -23.72 -16.47
N LYS A 196 -27.69 -25.00 -16.80
CA LYS A 196 -28.54 -26.13 -16.42
C LYS A 196 -27.97 -27.02 -15.31
N LEU A 197 -26.70 -26.79 -14.93
CA LEU A 197 -26.03 -27.40 -13.78
C LEU A 197 -26.25 -26.56 -12.52
#